data_8518251eb22245b6af70343f34bf81ce
#
_entry.id   8518251eb22245b6af70343f34bf81ce
#
_cell.length_a   1.000
_cell.length_b   1.000
_cell.length_c   1.000
_cell.angle_alpha   90.00
_cell.angle_beta   90.00
_cell.angle_gamma   90.00
#
_symmetry.space_group_name_H-M   'P 1'
#
loop_
_entity.id
_entity.type
_entity.pdbx_description
1 polymer ?
#
loop_
_entity_poly.entity_id
_entity_poly.type
_entity_poly.pdbx_seq_one_letter_code
_entity_poly.pdbx_strand_id
1 'polypeptide(L)'
;MDYEKVSASILGAIERRRTDVEAYRDLFGLCQSWAETDFQAAHGMNKRLRDMCNTEMNRNGTDILTMSAFHEQWRLSLLFEAPHDFDSFLQYMELNREAKKRFYQPRRKVLKTVVDDLQALCVDDKLDLLAVSLPPGSGKTTLALFFLAFLAGREPNSPILTGSHSNAFIRGCYDEVLRLVDPQGEYLWHDVFPGIAVSGTNAKDCRIDFDKRQRFETLEFTSIGTGNAGLYRAATLLYCDDLVSGIEVALSKERLDKLWETYTTDLRQRKIGDHCKELHIATRWSVHDVIGRLEREYEKNDRAKFIRIPAMDENDESNFDYQYGVGFSTKFYREQRDIMDSVSWKALYMNQPIEREGLVYHPDELRRFFELPREEPDAIIGVCDTKDKGNDYAFLPVGYVYGQDYYIADCVCDNGLPDTVDARLTDILVRDKVKACRFESNSAGRRVAEKIQGEVKRLGGVTNITTKFTTANKETKIIVNSAWVKEHCLFLDESKYKRNTDYGRMMDMLCSYTVAGKNKHDDVPDGMAMFAEYAQSLNGGSVEVFARPF
;
A
#
# COMPACT_ATOMS: atom_id res chain seq x y z
N MET A 1 -20.68 -28.81 35.23
CA MET A 1 -20.35 -29.92 34.28
C MET A 1 -18.88 -29.81 33.96
N ASP A 2 -18.18 -30.95 33.83
CA ASP A 2 -16.77 -30.94 33.35
C ASP A 2 -16.76 -30.96 31.81
N TYR A 3 -16.82 -29.76 31.23
CA TYR A 3 -16.95 -29.59 29.78
C TYR A 3 -15.76 -30.16 29.01
N GLU A 4 -14.54 -30.04 29.57
CA GLU A 4 -13.33 -30.57 28.92
C GLU A 4 -13.37 -32.11 28.83
N LYS A 5 -13.77 -32.76 29.89
CA LYS A 5 -13.86 -34.22 29.92
C LYS A 5 -14.99 -34.76 29.02
N VAL A 6 -16.11 -34.05 28.96
CA VAL A 6 -17.24 -34.42 28.08
C VAL A 6 -16.84 -34.20 26.62
N SER A 7 -16.23 -33.08 26.29
CA SER A 7 -15.78 -32.80 24.94
C SER A 7 -14.73 -33.83 24.43
N ALA A 8 -13.79 -34.21 25.30
CA ALA A 8 -12.82 -35.26 24.97
C ALA A 8 -13.49 -36.63 24.68
N SER A 9 -14.55 -36.97 25.42
CA SER A 9 -15.33 -38.19 25.18
C SER A 9 -16.04 -38.16 23.83
N ILE A 10 -16.68 -37.03 23.48
CA ILE A 10 -17.39 -36.86 22.21
C ILE A 10 -16.38 -36.89 21.05
N LEU A 11 -15.26 -36.19 21.19
CA LEU A 11 -14.18 -36.21 20.18
C LEU A 11 -13.66 -37.63 19.92
N GLY A 12 -13.49 -38.43 20.98
CA GLY A 12 -13.15 -39.85 20.85
C GLY A 12 -14.21 -40.68 20.14
N ALA A 13 -15.50 -40.34 20.23
CA ALA A 13 -16.58 -40.97 19.46
C ALA A 13 -16.49 -40.54 17.97
N ILE A 14 -16.26 -39.28 17.69
CA ILE A 14 -16.05 -38.73 16.33
C ILE A 14 -14.84 -39.41 15.65
N GLU A 15 -13.72 -39.56 16.35
CA GLU A 15 -12.53 -40.22 15.81
C GLU A 15 -12.79 -41.68 15.38
N ARG A 16 -13.64 -42.41 16.13
CA ARG A 16 -14.07 -43.79 15.80
C ARG A 16 -15.04 -43.85 14.61
N ARG A 17 -15.92 -42.85 14.49
CA ARG A 17 -16.93 -42.77 13.41
C ARG A 17 -17.04 -41.34 12.90
N ARG A 18 -16.13 -40.96 12.03
CA ARG A 18 -16.01 -39.57 11.52
C ARG A 18 -17.24 -39.06 10.77
N THR A 19 -18.08 -39.97 10.22
CA THR A 19 -19.31 -39.60 9.53
C THR A 19 -20.54 -39.60 10.43
N ASP A 20 -20.37 -39.76 11.75
CA ASP A 20 -21.44 -39.71 12.73
C ASP A 20 -21.86 -38.27 13.03
N VAL A 21 -22.77 -37.74 12.23
CA VAL A 21 -23.26 -36.37 12.31
C VAL A 21 -23.85 -36.06 13.69
N GLU A 22 -24.47 -37.04 14.39
CA GLU A 22 -25.04 -36.82 15.71
C GLU A 22 -23.96 -36.47 16.74
N ALA A 23 -22.79 -37.11 16.69
CA ALA A 23 -21.68 -36.75 17.58
C ALA A 23 -21.19 -35.30 17.38
N TYR A 24 -21.28 -34.78 16.16
CA TYR A 24 -20.96 -33.36 15.90
C TYR A 24 -22.05 -32.43 16.43
N ARG A 25 -23.33 -32.82 16.36
CA ARG A 25 -24.44 -32.09 16.97
C ARG A 25 -24.33 -32.05 18.51
N ASP A 26 -23.97 -33.18 19.10
CA ASP A 26 -23.73 -33.27 20.57
C ASP A 26 -22.57 -32.35 20.98
N LEU A 27 -21.47 -32.32 20.18
CA LEU A 27 -20.35 -31.43 20.47
C LEU A 27 -20.75 -29.96 20.33
N PHE A 28 -21.59 -29.63 19.36
CA PHE A 28 -22.10 -28.27 19.17
C PHE A 28 -23.01 -27.85 20.33
N GLY A 29 -23.95 -28.70 20.76
CA GLY A 29 -24.79 -28.47 21.93
C GLY A 29 -23.97 -28.28 23.22
N LEU A 30 -22.87 -29.04 23.35
CA LEU A 30 -21.91 -28.84 24.42
C LEU A 30 -21.25 -27.46 24.36
N CYS A 31 -20.82 -27.01 23.18
CA CYS A 31 -20.23 -25.67 23.00
C CYS A 31 -21.21 -24.56 23.37
N GLN A 32 -22.49 -24.69 22.99
CA GLN A 32 -23.54 -23.74 23.37
C GLN A 32 -23.70 -23.63 24.89
N SER A 33 -23.80 -24.77 25.59
CA SER A 33 -23.90 -24.80 27.03
C SER A 33 -22.61 -24.33 27.73
N TRP A 34 -21.44 -24.62 27.15
CA TRP A 34 -20.17 -24.20 27.72
C TRP A 34 -19.97 -22.67 27.61
N ALA A 35 -20.46 -22.06 26.56
CA ALA A 35 -20.36 -20.62 26.35
C ALA A 35 -21.06 -19.78 27.43
N GLU A 36 -22.07 -20.33 28.12
CA GLU A 36 -22.71 -19.66 29.25
C GLU A 36 -21.76 -19.45 30.43
N THR A 37 -20.71 -20.28 30.56
CA THR A 37 -19.74 -20.23 31.66
C THR A 37 -18.34 -19.78 31.22
N ASP A 38 -17.90 -20.19 30.05
CA ASP A 38 -16.60 -19.85 29.45
C ASP A 38 -16.72 -19.78 27.91
N PHE A 39 -17.01 -18.58 27.43
CA PHE A 39 -17.17 -18.34 25.99
C PHE A 39 -15.87 -18.60 25.23
N GLN A 40 -14.70 -18.29 25.79
CA GLN A 40 -13.43 -18.48 25.08
C GLN A 40 -13.08 -19.94 24.83
N ALA A 41 -13.27 -20.78 25.85
CA ALA A 41 -13.06 -22.22 25.72
C ALA A 41 -14.07 -22.85 24.76
N ALA A 42 -15.34 -22.46 24.84
CA ALA A 42 -16.40 -22.87 23.92
C ALA A 42 -16.12 -22.48 22.49
N HIS A 43 -15.65 -21.24 22.25
CA HIS A 43 -15.25 -20.73 20.93
C HIS A 43 -14.11 -21.56 20.33
N GLY A 44 -13.07 -21.87 21.11
CA GLY A 44 -11.98 -22.73 20.66
C GLY A 44 -12.44 -24.11 20.23
N MET A 45 -13.36 -24.72 20.99
CA MET A 45 -13.93 -26.03 20.65
C MET A 45 -14.86 -25.98 19.43
N ASN A 46 -15.69 -24.95 19.32
CA ASN A 46 -16.58 -24.75 18.18
C ASN A 46 -15.81 -24.50 16.87
N LYS A 47 -14.69 -23.78 16.94
CA LYS A 47 -13.78 -23.61 15.78
C LYS A 47 -13.22 -24.97 15.33
N ARG A 48 -12.78 -25.81 16.28
CA ARG A 48 -12.31 -27.16 15.97
C ARG A 48 -13.42 -28.02 15.35
N LEU A 49 -14.64 -27.95 15.87
CA LEU A 49 -15.82 -28.61 15.27
C LEU A 49 -16.03 -28.17 13.82
N ARG A 50 -15.98 -26.87 13.57
CA ARG A 50 -16.14 -26.29 12.22
C ARG A 50 -15.07 -26.79 11.24
N ASP A 51 -13.82 -26.87 11.69
CA ASP A 51 -12.71 -27.39 10.86
C ASP A 51 -12.90 -28.88 10.56
N MET A 52 -13.40 -29.67 11.52
CA MET A 52 -13.74 -31.08 11.30
C MET A 52 -14.91 -31.23 10.32
N CYS A 53 -15.98 -30.45 10.44
CA CYS A 53 -17.08 -30.45 9.47
C CYS A 53 -16.59 -30.13 8.05
N ASN A 54 -15.74 -29.11 7.92
CA ASN A 54 -15.14 -28.74 6.65
C ASN A 54 -14.27 -29.86 6.06
N THR A 55 -13.54 -30.58 6.90
CA THR A 55 -12.71 -31.72 6.48
C THR A 55 -13.57 -32.84 5.92
N GLU A 56 -14.67 -33.20 6.59
CA GLU A 56 -15.55 -34.30 6.17
C GLU A 56 -16.39 -33.91 4.94
N MET A 57 -16.79 -32.64 4.77
CA MET A 57 -17.43 -32.17 3.53
C MET A 57 -16.54 -32.27 2.30
N ASN A 58 -15.24 -32.09 2.45
CA ASN A 58 -14.27 -32.15 1.36
C ASN A 58 -13.69 -33.58 1.15
N ARG A 59 -14.16 -34.58 1.89
CA ARG A 59 -13.64 -35.94 1.83
C ARG A 59 -14.22 -36.66 0.63
N ASN A 60 -13.35 -37.31 -0.15
CA ASN A 60 -13.77 -38.14 -1.28
C ASN A 60 -14.65 -39.33 -0.83
N GLY A 61 -15.82 -39.46 -1.44
CA GLY A 61 -16.74 -40.58 -1.17
C GLY A 61 -17.79 -40.30 -0.11
N THR A 62 -17.86 -39.08 0.46
CA THR A 62 -18.98 -38.67 1.33
C THR A 62 -20.24 -38.49 0.48
N ASP A 63 -21.35 -39.12 0.89
CA ASP A 63 -22.63 -38.99 0.20
C ASP A 63 -23.25 -37.62 0.39
N ILE A 64 -24.16 -37.23 -0.52
CA ILE A 64 -24.75 -35.88 -0.57
C ILE A 64 -25.53 -35.55 0.72
N LEU A 65 -26.22 -36.51 1.33
CA LEU A 65 -27.02 -36.26 2.55
C LEU A 65 -26.09 -35.97 3.74
N THR A 66 -25.03 -36.76 3.87
CA THR A 66 -24.00 -36.57 4.90
C THR A 66 -23.26 -35.23 4.69
N MET A 67 -22.90 -34.90 3.43
CA MET A 67 -22.32 -33.58 3.11
C MET A 67 -23.26 -32.44 3.49
N SER A 68 -24.55 -32.53 3.20
CA SER A 68 -25.56 -31.54 3.54
C SER A 68 -25.69 -31.37 5.06
N ALA A 69 -25.65 -32.48 5.82
CA ALA A 69 -25.72 -32.44 7.27
C ALA A 69 -24.48 -31.78 7.90
N PHE A 70 -23.26 -32.04 7.38
CA PHE A 70 -22.05 -31.35 7.81
C PHE A 70 -22.05 -29.88 7.43
N HIS A 71 -22.59 -29.53 6.24
CA HIS A 71 -22.73 -28.14 5.82
C HIS A 71 -23.66 -27.36 6.78
N GLU A 72 -24.79 -27.96 7.15
CA GLU A 72 -25.70 -27.33 8.11
C GLU A 72 -25.03 -27.16 9.48
N GLN A 73 -24.31 -28.17 9.97
CA GLN A 73 -23.57 -28.07 11.23
C GLN A 73 -22.47 -27.01 11.17
N TRP A 74 -21.76 -26.90 10.05
CA TRP A 74 -20.78 -25.86 9.79
C TRP A 74 -21.44 -24.46 9.79
N ARG A 75 -22.61 -24.33 9.15
CA ARG A 75 -23.41 -23.09 9.14
C ARG A 75 -23.84 -22.66 10.54
N LEU A 76 -24.35 -23.59 11.32
CA LEU A 76 -24.75 -23.34 12.71
C LEU A 76 -23.56 -22.95 13.59
N SER A 77 -22.41 -23.58 13.39
CA SER A 77 -21.16 -23.22 14.05
C SER A 77 -20.70 -21.80 13.73
N LEU A 78 -20.85 -21.33 12.48
CA LEU A 78 -20.57 -19.94 12.11
C LEU A 78 -21.57 -18.98 12.76
N LEU A 79 -22.86 -19.31 12.69
CA LEU A 79 -23.91 -18.47 13.29
C LEU A 79 -23.71 -18.28 14.80
N PHE A 80 -23.32 -19.33 15.49
CA PHE A 80 -23.03 -19.27 16.92
C PHE A 80 -21.93 -18.26 17.26
N GLU A 81 -20.91 -18.14 16.42
CA GLU A 81 -19.79 -17.22 16.63
C GLU A 81 -20.02 -15.82 16.04
N ALA A 82 -20.82 -15.73 14.98
CA ALA A 82 -20.98 -14.50 14.20
C ALA A 82 -21.34 -13.23 15.02
N PRO A 83 -22.11 -13.28 16.12
CA PRO A 83 -22.34 -12.12 16.97
C PRO A 83 -21.10 -11.61 17.72
N HIS A 84 -20.06 -12.44 17.86
CA HIS A 84 -18.90 -12.19 18.70
C HIS A 84 -17.58 -12.12 17.92
N ASP A 85 -17.48 -12.82 16.78
CA ASP A 85 -16.29 -12.93 15.95
C ASP A 85 -16.53 -12.36 14.55
N PHE A 86 -15.78 -11.33 14.20
CA PHE A 86 -15.98 -10.60 12.95
C PHE A 86 -15.65 -11.44 11.69
N ASP A 87 -14.67 -12.37 11.75
CA ASP A 87 -14.39 -13.29 10.65
C ASP A 87 -15.58 -14.24 10.38
N SER A 88 -16.16 -14.79 11.44
CA SER A 88 -17.34 -15.66 11.36
C SER A 88 -18.57 -14.87 10.90
N PHE A 89 -18.74 -13.63 11.35
CA PHE A 89 -19.78 -12.73 10.89
C PHE A 89 -19.69 -12.50 9.37
N LEU A 90 -18.53 -12.11 8.86
CA LEU A 90 -18.31 -11.86 7.44
C LEU A 90 -18.59 -13.10 6.58
N GLN A 91 -18.18 -14.27 7.05
CA GLN A 91 -18.45 -15.52 6.33
C GLN A 91 -19.95 -15.86 6.33
N TYR A 92 -20.64 -15.67 7.47
CA TYR A 92 -22.06 -15.98 7.59
C TYR A 92 -22.95 -15.03 6.79
N MET A 93 -22.69 -13.74 6.86
CA MET A 93 -23.47 -12.69 6.22
C MET A 93 -23.78 -12.93 4.73
N GLU A 94 -22.86 -13.57 4.03
CA GLU A 94 -22.92 -13.74 2.58
C GLU A 94 -23.25 -15.18 2.14
N LEU A 95 -23.67 -16.07 3.04
CA LEU A 95 -23.90 -17.49 2.70
C LEU A 95 -24.94 -17.70 1.60
N ASN A 96 -26.00 -16.89 1.57
CA ASN A 96 -27.06 -16.96 0.57
C ASN A 96 -26.66 -16.38 -0.79
N ARG A 97 -25.51 -15.69 -0.88
CA ARG A 97 -25.03 -15.10 -2.13
C ARG A 97 -24.23 -16.10 -2.94
N GLU A 98 -24.33 -16.02 -4.27
CA GLU A 98 -23.48 -16.78 -5.18
C GLU A 98 -21.99 -16.54 -4.87
N ALA A 99 -21.16 -17.57 -4.89
CA ALA A 99 -19.74 -17.49 -4.51
C ALA A 99 -18.98 -16.34 -5.21
N LYS A 100 -19.24 -16.12 -6.51
CA LYS A 100 -18.63 -15.03 -7.29
C LYS A 100 -19.09 -13.62 -6.89
N LYS A 101 -20.24 -13.51 -6.21
CA LYS A 101 -20.81 -12.22 -5.74
C LYS A 101 -20.44 -11.92 -4.28
N ARG A 102 -19.83 -12.87 -3.57
CA ARG A 102 -19.38 -12.66 -2.20
C ARG A 102 -18.20 -11.70 -2.16
N PHE A 103 -18.26 -10.78 -1.21
CA PHE A 103 -17.17 -9.84 -1.00
C PHE A 103 -16.00 -10.49 -0.26
N TYR A 104 -16.27 -11.08 0.91
CA TYR A 104 -15.21 -11.48 1.83
C TYR A 104 -14.53 -12.80 1.44
N GLN A 105 -15.29 -13.84 1.09
CA GLN A 105 -14.75 -15.18 0.89
C GLN A 105 -13.61 -15.23 -0.15
N PRO A 106 -13.69 -14.59 -1.32
CA PRO A 106 -12.58 -14.57 -2.26
C PRO A 106 -11.35 -13.79 -1.75
N ARG A 107 -11.56 -12.78 -0.90
CA ARG A 107 -10.53 -11.86 -0.37
C ARG A 107 -9.96 -12.28 0.97
N ARG A 108 -10.54 -13.30 1.61
CA ARG A 108 -10.26 -13.69 2.99
C ARG A 108 -8.76 -13.95 3.22
N LYS A 109 -8.07 -14.59 2.26
CA LYS A 109 -6.64 -14.89 2.38
C LYS A 109 -5.80 -13.62 2.68
N VAL A 110 -6.14 -12.50 2.07
CA VAL A 110 -5.42 -11.23 2.24
C VAL A 110 -6.00 -10.39 3.37
N LEU A 111 -7.34 -10.29 3.44
CA LEU A 111 -8.00 -9.41 4.40
C LEU A 111 -8.11 -10.00 5.81
N LYS A 112 -7.83 -11.30 6.02
CA LYS A 112 -7.96 -11.95 7.33
C LYS A 112 -7.14 -11.24 8.42
N THR A 113 -5.93 -10.82 8.11
CA THR A 113 -5.09 -10.06 9.06
C THR A 113 -5.74 -8.74 9.47
N VAL A 114 -6.33 -8.02 8.51
CA VAL A 114 -7.07 -6.77 8.79
C VAL A 114 -8.31 -7.05 9.62
N VAL A 115 -9.02 -8.14 9.32
CA VAL A 115 -10.22 -8.58 10.07
C VAL A 115 -9.87 -8.95 11.51
N ASP A 116 -8.75 -9.62 11.74
CA ASP A 116 -8.26 -9.94 13.09
C ASP A 116 -7.93 -8.67 13.89
N ASP A 117 -7.36 -7.67 13.24
CA ASP A 117 -7.04 -6.40 13.88
C ASP A 117 -8.28 -5.52 14.11
N LEU A 118 -9.29 -5.59 13.23
CA LEU A 118 -10.60 -5.00 13.50
C LEU A 118 -11.30 -5.67 14.69
N GLN A 119 -11.21 -7.01 14.77
CA GLN A 119 -11.69 -7.74 15.96
C GLN A 119 -10.94 -7.31 17.21
N ALA A 120 -9.61 -7.20 17.17
CA ALA A 120 -8.81 -6.74 18.30
C ALA A 120 -9.19 -5.32 18.74
N LEU A 121 -9.48 -4.41 17.78
CA LEU A 121 -9.95 -3.05 18.10
C LEU A 121 -11.23 -3.06 18.95
N CYS A 122 -12.11 -4.06 18.77
CA CYS A 122 -13.34 -4.20 19.54
C CYS A 122 -13.15 -4.76 20.96
N VAL A 123 -12.14 -5.63 21.16
CA VAL A 123 -12.06 -6.45 22.37
C VAL A 123 -10.81 -6.19 23.20
N ASP A 124 -9.77 -5.58 22.62
CA ASP A 124 -8.53 -5.27 23.32
C ASP A 124 -8.56 -3.84 23.88
N ASP A 125 -8.59 -3.72 25.20
CA ASP A 125 -8.55 -2.43 25.90
C ASP A 125 -7.22 -1.67 25.68
N LYS A 126 -6.19 -2.33 25.20
CA LYS A 126 -4.89 -1.71 24.92
C LYS A 126 -4.82 -1.08 23.52
N LEU A 127 -5.69 -1.47 22.60
CA LEU A 127 -5.72 -0.92 21.24
C LEU A 127 -6.82 0.15 21.13
N ASP A 128 -6.44 1.40 20.91
CA ASP A 128 -7.37 2.54 20.78
C ASP A 128 -7.52 3.04 19.34
N LEU A 129 -6.50 2.83 18.52
CA LEU A 129 -6.46 3.32 17.16
C LEU A 129 -5.94 2.26 16.20
N LEU A 130 -6.69 2.03 15.14
CA LEU A 130 -6.27 1.20 14.01
C LEU A 130 -6.31 2.02 12.72
N ALA A 131 -5.20 2.04 12.00
CA ALA A 131 -5.13 2.66 10.68
C ALA A 131 -4.77 1.61 9.61
N VAL A 132 -5.61 1.51 8.58
CA VAL A 132 -5.47 0.52 7.51
C VAL A 132 -5.30 1.23 6.17
N SER A 133 -4.18 0.98 5.53
CA SER A 133 -3.85 1.54 4.22
C SER A 133 -3.82 0.44 3.17
N LEU A 134 -4.74 0.53 2.20
CA LEU A 134 -4.88 -0.40 1.08
C LEU A 134 -4.98 0.37 -0.24
N PRO A 135 -4.60 -0.25 -1.37
CA PRO A 135 -4.74 0.37 -2.69
C PRO A 135 -6.18 0.75 -3.05
N PRO A 136 -6.38 1.68 -4.00
CA PRO A 136 -7.70 1.97 -4.55
C PRO A 136 -8.39 0.71 -5.06
N GLY A 137 -9.70 0.59 -4.84
CA GLY A 137 -10.51 -0.54 -5.33
C GLY A 137 -10.31 -1.88 -4.62
N SER A 138 -9.44 -1.98 -3.61
CA SER A 138 -9.18 -3.23 -2.86
C SER A 138 -10.36 -3.71 -1.99
N GLY A 139 -11.40 -2.89 -1.83
CA GLY A 139 -12.58 -3.20 -1.00
C GLY A 139 -12.48 -2.73 0.45
N LYS A 140 -11.53 -1.84 0.75
CA LYS A 140 -11.29 -1.30 2.09
C LYS A 140 -12.53 -0.70 2.75
N THR A 141 -13.24 0.19 2.04
CA THR A 141 -14.49 0.80 2.52
C THR A 141 -15.59 -0.24 2.73
N THR A 142 -15.77 -1.17 1.79
CA THR A 142 -16.76 -2.25 1.92
C THR A 142 -16.51 -3.07 3.19
N LEU A 143 -15.26 -3.44 3.48
CA LEU A 143 -14.91 -4.14 4.73
C LEU A 143 -15.29 -3.33 5.97
N ALA A 144 -15.04 -2.01 5.96
CA ALA A 144 -15.42 -1.14 7.06
C ALA A 144 -16.93 -1.05 7.23
N LEU A 145 -17.71 -0.99 6.15
CA LEU A 145 -19.18 -0.95 6.25
C LEU A 145 -19.76 -2.24 6.84
N PHE A 146 -19.20 -3.41 6.51
CA PHE A 146 -19.51 -4.66 7.23
C PHE A 146 -19.16 -4.56 8.71
N PHE A 147 -18.04 -3.92 9.05
CA PHE A 147 -17.64 -3.73 10.44
C PHE A 147 -18.58 -2.80 11.19
N LEU A 148 -19.06 -1.72 10.56
CA LEU A 148 -20.10 -0.86 11.15
C LEU A 148 -21.42 -1.62 11.38
N ALA A 149 -21.85 -2.46 10.43
CA ALA A 149 -23.03 -3.30 10.59
C ALA A 149 -22.87 -4.34 11.73
N PHE A 150 -21.67 -4.89 11.89
CA PHE A 150 -21.32 -5.78 12.99
C PHE A 150 -21.40 -5.08 14.34
N LEU A 151 -20.80 -3.89 14.47
CA LEU A 151 -20.84 -3.09 15.69
C LEU A 151 -22.26 -2.63 16.05
N ALA A 152 -23.03 -2.18 15.05
CA ALA A 152 -24.42 -1.77 15.24
C ALA A 152 -25.31 -2.92 15.77
N GLY A 153 -25.05 -4.15 15.37
CA GLY A 153 -25.73 -5.33 15.91
C GLY A 153 -25.31 -5.66 17.35
N ARG A 154 -24.04 -5.45 17.68
CA ARG A 154 -23.52 -5.71 19.04
C ARG A 154 -23.87 -4.63 20.04
N GLU A 155 -23.83 -3.39 19.62
CA GLU A 155 -24.02 -2.20 20.46
C GLU A 155 -25.03 -1.23 19.83
N PRO A 156 -26.30 -1.66 19.64
CA PRO A 156 -27.30 -0.90 18.88
C PRO A 156 -27.65 0.46 19.50
N ASN A 157 -27.31 0.66 20.77
CA ASN A 157 -27.61 1.87 21.52
C ASN A 157 -26.37 2.75 21.77
N SER A 158 -25.26 2.51 21.09
CA SER A 158 -24.02 3.27 21.27
C SER A 158 -23.61 3.96 19.97
N PRO A 159 -23.42 5.29 19.96
CA PRO A 159 -23.15 6.06 18.75
C PRO A 159 -21.80 5.72 18.09
N ILE A 160 -21.84 5.57 16.78
CA ILE A 160 -20.70 5.41 15.90
C ILE A 160 -20.73 6.57 14.89
N LEU A 161 -19.65 7.32 14.80
CA LEU A 161 -19.52 8.43 13.87
C LEU A 161 -18.60 8.06 12.70
N THR A 162 -19.09 8.23 11.48
CA THR A 162 -18.29 8.07 10.25
C THR A 162 -18.01 9.42 9.61
N GLY A 163 -16.73 9.73 9.39
CA GLY A 163 -16.26 10.94 8.71
C GLY A 163 -15.55 10.64 7.39
N SER A 164 -15.83 11.41 6.33
CA SER A 164 -15.11 11.32 5.06
C SER A 164 -14.98 12.68 4.38
N HIS A 165 -14.32 12.73 3.22
CA HIS A 165 -14.06 13.99 2.49
C HIS A 165 -15.29 14.58 1.78
N SER A 166 -16.31 13.80 1.45
CA SER A 166 -17.43 14.29 0.65
C SER A 166 -18.81 13.76 1.05
N ASN A 167 -19.85 14.61 0.89
CA ASN A 167 -21.23 14.23 1.15
C ASN A 167 -21.75 13.14 0.22
N ALA A 168 -21.30 13.11 -1.05
CA ALA A 168 -21.71 12.08 -2.00
C ALA A 168 -21.19 10.70 -1.59
N PHE A 169 -19.94 10.63 -1.13
CA PHE A 169 -19.34 9.40 -0.62
C PHE A 169 -20.06 8.91 0.65
N ILE A 170 -20.30 9.82 1.60
CA ILE A 170 -21.04 9.54 2.84
C ILE A 170 -22.44 8.99 2.56
N ARG A 171 -23.14 9.54 1.58
CA ARG A 171 -24.44 9.05 1.16
C ARG A 171 -24.36 7.60 0.65
N GLY A 172 -23.35 7.30 -0.17
CA GLY A 172 -23.13 5.93 -0.63
C GLY A 172 -22.86 4.95 0.52
N CYS A 173 -22.09 5.35 1.53
CA CYS A 173 -21.85 4.54 2.73
C CYS A 173 -23.15 4.27 3.51
N TYR A 174 -23.96 5.30 3.71
CA TYR A 174 -25.28 5.19 4.37
C TYR A 174 -26.20 4.21 3.63
N ASP A 175 -26.34 4.36 2.31
CA ASP A 175 -27.19 3.49 1.50
C ASP A 175 -26.70 2.04 1.50
N GLU A 176 -25.37 1.82 1.49
CA GLU A 176 -24.78 0.48 1.55
C GLU A 176 -25.02 -0.20 2.90
N VAL A 177 -24.87 0.52 4.03
CA VAL A 177 -25.17 -0.06 5.35
C VAL A 177 -26.64 -0.46 5.46
N LEU A 178 -27.57 0.38 4.98
CA LEU A 178 -28.99 0.00 4.94
C LEU A 178 -29.22 -1.29 4.14
N ARG A 179 -28.50 -1.47 3.02
CA ARG A 179 -28.59 -2.71 2.23
C ARG A 179 -28.02 -3.93 2.98
N LEU A 180 -26.96 -3.76 3.78
CA LEU A 180 -26.38 -4.85 4.59
C LEU A 180 -27.35 -5.33 5.67
N VAL A 181 -28.18 -4.44 6.22
CA VAL A 181 -29.11 -4.73 7.31
C VAL A 181 -30.57 -4.82 6.87
N ASP A 182 -30.83 -4.87 5.55
CA ASP A 182 -32.19 -5.03 5.02
C ASP A 182 -32.71 -6.45 5.30
N PRO A 183 -33.84 -6.60 6.03
CA PRO A 183 -34.40 -7.93 6.33
C PRO A 183 -34.93 -8.67 5.10
N GLN A 184 -35.15 -7.99 3.99
CA GLN A 184 -35.57 -8.58 2.71
C GLN A 184 -34.40 -8.71 1.72
N GLY A 185 -33.19 -8.32 2.14
CA GLY A 185 -31.98 -8.34 1.33
C GLY A 185 -31.34 -9.72 1.20
N GLU A 186 -30.19 -9.75 0.53
CA GLU A 186 -29.39 -10.97 0.30
C GLU A 186 -28.49 -11.31 1.49
N TYR A 187 -28.33 -10.41 2.46
CA TYR A 187 -27.43 -10.57 3.60
C TYR A 187 -28.16 -11.11 4.81
N LEU A 188 -27.49 -11.96 5.60
CA LEU A 188 -28.07 -12.68 6.73
C LEU A 188 -27.87 -11.96 8.08
N TRP A 189 -27.90 -10.61 8.06
CA TRP A 189 -27.65 -9.82 9.27
C TRP A 189 -28.66 -10.11 10.39
N HIS A 190 -29.94 -10.28 10.06
CA HIS A 190 -30.99 -10.56 11.03
C HIS A 190 -30.95 -11.98 11.60
N ASP A 191 -30.30 -12.93 10.92
CA ASP A 191 -30.01 -14.24 11.51
C ASP A 191 -28.99 -14.10 12.66
N VAL A 192 -27.98 -13.23 12.47
CA VAL A 192 -26.93 -12.99 13.46
C VAL A 192 -27.45 -12.15 14.64
N PHE A 193 -28.30 -11.16 14.37
CA PHE A 193 -28.86 -10.25 15.37
C PHE A 193 -30.41 -10.23 15.33
N PRO A 194 -31.06 -11.37 15.69
CA PRO A 194 -32.51 -11.54 15.47
C PRO A 194 -33.38 -10.62 16.32
N GLY A 195 -32.84 -10.05 17.40
CA GLY A 195 -33.58 -9.12 18.28
C GLY A 195 -33.38 -7.64 17.90
N ILE A 196 -32.54 -7.34 16.93
CA ILE A 196 -32.20 -5.96 16.57
C ILE A 196 -32.83 -5.59 15.24
N ALA A 197 -33.46 -4.43 15.19
CA ALA A 197 -34.06 -3.90 13.95
C ALA A 197 -33.72 -2.41 13.78
N VAL A 198 -33.76 -1.94 12.54
CA VAL A 198 -33.67 -0.50 12.24
C VAL A 198 -34.94 0.16 12.79
N SER A 199 -34.81 1.03 13.79
CA SER A 199 -35.91 1.73 14.47
C SER A 199 -36.18 3.11 13.89
N GLY A 200 -35.24 3.69 13.15
CA GLY A 200 -35.36 4.97 12.47
C GLY A 200 -34.28 5.23 11.45
N THR A 201 -34.62 5.99 10.42
CA THR A 201 -33.66 6.46 9.43
C THR A 201 -33.88 7.93 9.10
N ASN A 202 -32.80 8.66 8.85
CA ASN A 202 -32.86 10.02 8.34
C ASN A 202 -31.95 10.11 7.10
N ALA A 203 -32.54 9.93 5.94
CA ALA A 203 -31.80 9.92 4.69
C ALA A 203 -31.19 11.30 4.34
N LYS A 204 -31.77 12.42 4.81
CA LYS A 204 -31.23 13.76 4.56
C LYS A 204 -29.90 13.95 5.30
N ASP A 205 -29.84 13.53 6.56
CA ASP A 205 -28.70 13.73 7.43
C ASP A 205 -27.81 12.47 7.54
N CYS A 206 -28.13 11.41 6.75
CA CYS A 206 -27.43 10.12 6.72
C CYS A 206 -27.26 9.50 8.12
N ARG A 207 -28.39 9.20 8.80
CA ARG A 207 -28.41 8.65 10.16
C ARG A 207 -29.29 7.41 10.25
N ILE A 208 -28.89 6.44 11.06
CA ILE A 208 -29.61 5.17 11.28
C ILE A 208 -29.65 4.87 12.78
N ASP A 209 -30.86 4.64 13.29
CA ASP A 209 -31.07 4.10 14.63
C ASP A 209 -31.39 2.61 14.59
N PHE A 210 -30.82 1.88 15.54
CA PHE A 210 -31.12 0.47 15.77
C PHE A 210 -31.78 0.30 17.14
N ASP A 211 -32.62 -0.74 17.28
CA ASP A 211 -33.36 -1.12 18.50
C ASP A 211 -34.26 0.01 19.00
N LYS A 212 -33.71 1.09 19.52
CA LYS A 212 -34.44 2.24 20.06
C LYS A 212 -33.90 3.55 19.52
N ARG A 213 -34.80 4.51 19.32
CA ARG A 213 -34.41 5.88 18.99
C ARG A 213 -33.61 6.51 20.13
N GLN A 214 -32.46 7.04 19.81
CA GLN A 214 -31.54 7.70 20.72
C GLN A 214 -31.45 9.21 20.44
N ARG A 215 -30.87 9.98 21.37
CA ARG A 215 -30.53 11.39 21.15
C ARG A 215 -29.43 11.54 20.08
N PHE A 216 -28.48 10.64 20.07
CA PHE A 216 -27.45 10.49 19.06
C PHE A 216 -27.66 9.11 18.44
N GLU A 217 -27.84 9.08 17.14
CA GLU A 217 -28.19 7.85 16.44
C GLU A 217 -27.05 6.83 16.47
N THR A 218 -27.36 5.55 16.34
CA THR A 218 -26.37 4.46 16.37
C THR A 218 -25.31 4.63 15.29
N LEU A 219 -25.69 4.98 14.08
CA LEU A 219 -24.78 5.28 12.98
C LEU A 219 -25.06 6.67 12.46
N GLU A 220 -24.04 7.51 12.50
CA GLU A 220 -24.04 8.86 11.96
C GLU A 220 -22.93 9.01 10.92
N PHE A 221 -23.24 9.58 9.77
CA PHE A 221 -22.33 9.77 8.65
C PHE A 221 -22.22 11.26 8.30
N THR A 222 -21.00 11.80 8.29
CA THR A 222 -20.77 13.23 8.02
C THR A 222 -19.54 13.45 7.14
N SER A 223 -19.51 14.54 6.38
CA SER A 223 -18.28 14.97 5.72
C SER A 223 -17.49 15.93 6.60
N ILE A 224 -16.17 15.85 6.51
CA ILE A 224 -15.27 16.72 7.27
C ILE A 224 -15.46 18.20 6.86
N GLY A 225 -15.45 19.11 7.83
CA GLY A 225 -15.55 20.55 7.59
C GLY A 225 -16.97 21.08 7.36
N THR A 226 -18.02 20.29 7.61
CA THR A 226 -19.43 20.76 7.46
C THR A 226 -19.92 21.66 8.59
N GLY A 227 -19.08 21.93 9.61
CA GLY A 227 -19.39 22.93 10.66
C GLY A 227 -20.51 22.55 11.64
N ASN A 228 -20.90 21.28 11.71
CA ASN A 228 -22.00 20.78 12.53
C ASN A 228 -21.56 20.48 14.00
N ALA A 229 -20.90 21.45 14.61
CA ALA A 229 -20.44 21.34 15.99
C ALA A 229 -21.61 21.02 16.96
N GLY A 230 -21.49 19.92 17.70
CA GLY A 230 -22.48 19.51 18.71
C GLY A 230 -23.61 18.60 18.23
N LEU A 231 -23.72 18.33 16.92
CA LEU A 231 -24.76 17.45 16.36
C LEU A 231 -24.39 15.97 16.35
N TYR A 232 -23.09 15.65 16.37
CA TYR A 232 -22.57 14.27 16.24
C TYR A 232 -21.79 13.84 17.48
N ARG A 233 -21.82 12.53 17.75
CA ARG A 233 -21.05 11.90 18.83
C ARG A 233 -20.57 10.50 18.42
N ALA A 234 -19.43 10.10 18.98
CA ALA A 234 -18.87 8.76 18.86
C ALA A 234 -18.59 8.21 20.28
N ALA A 235 -19.25 7.14 20.66
CA ALA A 235 -18.99 6.45 21.93
C ALA A 235 -18.31 5.10 21.72
N THR A 236 -18.72 4.32 20.72
CA THR A 236 -18.08 3.04 20.36
C THR A 236 -16.91 3.28 19.41
N LEU A 237 -17.14 3.98 18.29
CA LEU A 237 -16.14 4.14 17.24
C LEU A 237 -16.24 5.51 16.56
N LEU A 238 -15.11 6.15 16.36
CA LEU A 238 -14.90 7.18 15.36
C LEU A 238 -14.24 6.51 14.13
N TYR A 239 -14.95 6.45 13.02
CA TYR A 239 -14.45 5.92 11.76
C TYR A 239 -14.16 7.04 10.76
N CYS A 240 -12.96 7.06 10.19
CA CYS A 240 -12.53 8.02 9.18
C CYS A 240 -12.18 7.27 7.88
N ASP A 241 -12.90 7.56 6.79
CA ASP A 241 -12.67 6.96 5.47
C ASP A 241 -12.21 8.01 4.46
N ASP A 242 -11.02 7.78 3.88
CA ASP A 242 -10.42 8.59 2.80
C ASP A 242 -10.65 10.10 2.99
N LEU A 243 -10.07 10.69 4.07
CA LEU A 243 -10.24 12.12 4.38
C LEU A 243 -9.59 13.04 3.35
N VAL A 244 -8.59 12.57 2.60
CA VAL A 244 -7.94 13.32 1.50
C VAL A 244 -8.76 13.14 0.23
N SER A 245 -9.29 14.22 -0.32
CA SER A 245 -10.20 14.19 -1.47
C SER A 245 -9.54 13.90 -2.83
N GLY A 246 -8.21 13.88 -2.89
CA GLY A 246 -7.47 13.60 -4.12
C GLY A 246 -6.12 14.29 -4.21
N ILE A 247 -5.51 14.20 -5.40
CA ILE A 247 -4.13 14.64 -5.67
C ILE A 247 -3.91 16.13 -5.39
N GLU A 248 -4.88 17.01 -5.72
CA GLU A 248 -4.74 18.45 -5.51
C GLU A 248 -4.59 18.83 -4.04
N VAL A 249 -5.28 18.12 -3.14
CA VAL A 249 -5.13 18.31 -1.68
C VAL A 249 -3.83 17.70 -1.22
N ALA A 250 -3.49 16.52 -1.73
CA ALA A 250 -2.28 15.77 -1.37
C ALA A 250 -0.98 16.53 -1.72
N LEU A 251 -1.00 17.32 -2.78
CA LEU A 251 0.15 18.13 -3.22
C LEU A 251 0.33 19.43 -2.42
N SER A 252 -0.69 19.86 -1.69
CA SER A 252 -0.64 21.11 -0.92
C SER A 252 -0.48 20.82 0.57
N LYS A 253 0.70 21.12 1.11
CA LYS A 253 0.95 21.00 2.56
C LYS A 253 -0.03 21.85 3.36
N GLU A 254 -0.31 23.07 2.91
CA GLU A 254 -1.27 23.96 3.57
C GLU A 254 -2.67 23.34 3.69
N ARG A 255 -3.15 22.70 2.61
CA ARG A 255 -4.44 21.98 2.63
C ARG A 255 -4.41 20.76 3.54
N LEU A 256 -3.29 20.02 3.58
CA LEU A 256 -3.12 18.90 4.50
C LEU A 256 -2.99 19.36 5.96
N ASP A 257 -2.36 20.51 6.22
CA ASP A 257 -2.31 21.11 7.55
C ASP A 257 -3.70 21.53 8.02
N LYS A 258 -4.49 22.18 7.16
CA LYS A 258 -5.89 22.53 7.45
C LYS A 258 -6.77 21.30 7.65
N LEU A 259 -6.55 20.23 6.87
CA LEU A 259 -7.27 18.96 7.04
C LEU A 259 -6.96 18.33 8.41
N TRP A 260 -5.70 18.32 8.80
CA TRP A 260 -5.27 17.84 10.12
C TRP A 260 -5.88 18.66 11.27
N GLU A 261 -5.88 19.99 11.15
CA GLU A 261 -6.52 20.87 12.10
C GLU A 261 -8.01 20.56 12.23
N THR A 262 -8.73 20.47 11.09
CA THR A 262 -10.15 20.16 11.09
C THR A 262 -10.42 18.77 11.69
N TYR A 263 -9.62 17.76 11.35
CA TYR A 263 -9.74 16.43 11.94
C TYR A 263 -9.57 16.46 13.46
N THR A 264 -8.53 17.13 13.96
CA THR A 264 -8.20 17.17 15.40
C THR A 264 -9.16 18.04 16.21
N THR A 265 -9.63 19.15 15.65
CA THR A 265 -10.47 20.13 16.37
C THR A 265 -11.97 19.89 16.16
N ASP A 266 -12.38 19.17 15.13
CA ASP A 266 -13.80 18.88 14.86
C ASP A 266 -14.12 17.39 15.01
N LEU A 267 -13.70 16.51 14.11
CA LEU A 267 -14.09 15.10 14.14
C LEU A 267 -13.65 14.39 15.45
N ARG A 268 -12.37 14.49 15.79
CA ARG A 268 -11.82 13.79 16.95
C ARG A 268 -12.42 14.25 18.27
N GLN A 269 -12.87 15.51 18.35
CA GLN A 269 -13.56 16.07 19.51
C GLN A 269 -14.99 15.54 19.72
N ARG A 270 -15.50 14.71 18.79
CA ARG A 270 -16.81 14.07 18.91
C ARG A 270 -16.76 12.79 19.74
N LYS A 271 -15.59 12.28 20.06
CA LYS A 271 -15.43 11.11 20.92
C LYS A 271 -15.97 11.38 22.32
N ILE A 272 -16.71 10.43 22.88
CA ILE A 272 -17.25 10.48 24.24
C ILE A 272 -16.53 9.43 25.10
N GLY A 273 -15.92 9.87 26.18
CA GLY A 273 -15.21 9.01 27.11
C GLY A 273 -13.88 8.47 26.58
N ASP A 274 -13.21 7.69 27.41
CA ASP A 274 -11.85 7.20 27.15
C ASP A 274 -11.83 5.88 26.35
N HIS A 275 -13.00 5.23 26.20
CA HIS A 275 -13.12 3.93 25.54
C HIS A 275 -13.50 3.98 24.06
N CYS A 276 -13.84 5.18 23.54
CA CYS A 276 -14.17 5.33 22.13
C CYS A 276 -12.97 5.03 21.26
N LYS A 277 -13.09 3.98 20.46
CA LYS A 277 -12.04 3.53 19.54
C LYS A 277 -11.98 4.43 18.30
N GLU A 278 -10.88 4.31 17.54
CA GLU A 278 -10.68 5.10 16.34
C GLU A 278 -10.17 4.21 15.20
N LEU A 279 -10.85 4.27 14.05
CA LEU A 279 -10.50 3.52 12.84
C LEU A 279 -10.26 4.50 11.69
N HIS A 280 -9.09 4.41 11.09
CA HIS A 280 -8.79 5.11 9.84
C HIS A 280 -8.61 4.11 8.72
N ILE A 281 -9.34 4.28 7.63
CA ILE A 281 -9.14 3.50 6.41
C ILE A 281 -8.91 4.48 5.27
N ALA A 282 -7.78 4.36 4.59
CA ALA A 282 -7.47 5.26 3.48
C ALA A 282 -6.49 4.67 2.48
N THR A 283 -6.52 5.25 1.30
CA THR A 283 -5.38 5.22 0.39
C THR A 283 -4.36 6.26 0.85
N ARG A 284 -3.08 5.94 0.83
CA ARG A 284 -2.03 6.88 1.21
C ARG A 284 -1.77 7.87 0.07
N TRP A 285 -1.61 9.13 0.43
CA TRP A 285 -1.35 10.20 -0.53
C TRP A 285 -0.05 10.95 -0.26
N SER A 286 0.25 11.17 1.01
CA SER A 286 1.38 11.97 1.46
C SER A 286 1.83 11.48 2.84
N VAL A 287 3.09 11.75 3.20
CA VAL A 287 3.56 11.57 4.58
C VAL A 287 2.88 12.56 5.55
N HIS A 288 2.28 13.64 5.01
CA HIS A 288 1.55 14.65 5.78
C HIS A 288 0.03 14.42 5.79
N ASP A 289 -0.48 13.34 5.20
CA ASP A 289 -1.88 12.95 5.35
C ASP A 289 -2.19 12.57 6.81
N VAL A 290 -3.48 12.44 7.15
CA VAL A 290 -3.89 12.21 8.54
C VAL A 290 -3.24 10.93 9.12
N ILE A 291 -3.20 9.83 8.34
CA ILE A 291 -2.56 8.57 8.79
C ILE A 291 -1.06 8.78 9.01
N GLY A 292 -0.35 9.47 8.11
CA GLY A 292 1.08 9.71 8.26
C GLY A 292 1.44 10.58 9.45
N ARG A 293 0.55 11.52 9.84
CA ARG A 293 0.71 12.30 11.07
C ARG A 293 0.42 11.47 12.31
N LEU A 294 -0.64 10.66 12.28
CA LEU A 294 -0.93 9.73 13.37
C LEU A 294 0.21 8.73 13.59
N GLU A 295 0.81 8.19 12.53
CA GLU A 295 1.97 7.30 12.65
C GLU A 295 3.14 7.96 13.40
N ARG A 296 3.42 9.23 13.14
CA ARG A 296 4.48 9.97 13.86
C ARG A 296 4.10 10.26 15.31
N GLU A 297 2.86 10.67 15.57
CA GLU A 297 2.37 10.95 16.92
C GLU A 297 2.36 9.69 17.80
N TYR A 298 2.06 8.55 17.20
CA TYR A 298 1.95 7.27 17.92
C TYR A 298 3.17 6.35 17.72
N GLU A 299 4.30 6.84 17.18
CA GLU A 299 5.51 6.02 16.90
C GLU A 299 6.01 5.21 18.11
N LYS A 300 5.82 5.74 19.32
CA LYS A 300 6.25 5.12 20.59
C LYS A 300 5.08 4.67 21.46
N ASN A 301 3.91 4.51 20.88
CA ASN A 301 2.69 4.22 21.63
C ASN A 301 2.03 2.94 21.10
N ASP A 302 2.09 1.87 21.91
CA ASP A 302 1.54 0.54 21.56
C ASP A 302 0.00 0.50 21.50
N ARG A 303 -0.70 1.61 21.82
CA ARG A 303 -2.16 1.73 21.73
C ARG A 303 -2.65 2.02 20.31
N ALA A 304 -1.76 2.17 19.34
CA ALA A 304 -2.09 2.37 17.93
C ALA A 304 -1.43 1.32 17.05
N LYS A 305 -2.16 0.83 16.06
CA LYS A 305 -1.65 -0.10 15.05
C LYS A 305 -1.86 0.43 13.64
N PHE A 306 -0.84 0.29 12.81
CA PHE A 306 -0.84 0.76 11.42
C PHE A 306 -0.57 -0.42 10.48
N ILE A 307 -1.51 -0.69 9.59
CA ILE A 307 -1.43 -1.77 8.60
C ILE A 307 -1.29 -1.16 7.21
N ARG A 308 -0.37 -1.72 6.43
CA ARG A 308 -0.18 -1.37 5.03
C ARG A 308 -0.07 -2.65 4.21
N ILE A 309 -0.97 -2.83 3.25
CA ILE A 309 -0.90 -3.93 2.29
C ILE A 309 -0.69 -3.32 0.90
N PRO A 310 0.51 -3.45 0.31
CA PRO A 310 0.79 -2.90 -1.01
C PRO A 310 0.04 -3.67 -2.10
N ALA A 311 -0.13 -3.03 -3.26
CA ALA A 311 -0.76 -3.66 -4.43
C ALA A 311 0.02 -4.87 -4.94
N MET A 312 1.35 -4.80 -4.85
CA MET A 312 2.24 -5.86 -5.33
C MET A 312 3.20 -6.30 -4.21
N ASP A 313 3.52 -7.59 -4.20
CA ASP A 313 4.46 -8.19 -3.27
C ASP A 313 5.93 -8.01 -3.71
N GLU A 314 6.85 -8.65 -2.98
CA GLU A 314 8.30 -8.61 -3.25
C GLU A 314 8.69 -9.32 -4.56
N ASN A 315 7.83 -10.21 -5.08
CA ASN A 315 8.03 -10.93 -6.33
C ASN A 315 7.42 -10.21 -7.53
N ASP A 316 6.96 -8.96 -7.36
CA ASP A 316 6.26 -8.18 -8.39
C ASP A 316 4.95 -8.86 -8.83
N GLU A 317 4.26 -9.52 -7.89
CA GLU A 317 2.96 -10.15 -8.10
C GLU A 317 1.85 -9.46 -7.29
N SER A 318 0.62 -9.49 -7.81
CA SER A 318 -0.53 -8.86 -7.16
C SER A 318 -0.90 -9.53 -5.83
N ASN A 319 -1.02 -8.73 -4.78
CA ASN A 319 -1.63 -9.17 -3.52
C ASN A 319 -3.16 -9.28 -3.60
N PHE A 320 -3.79 -8.76 -4.65
CA PHE A 320 -5.24 -8.61 -4.77
C PHE A 320 -5.82 -9.36 -5.98
N ASP A 321 -5.12 -10.38 -6.48
CA ASP A 321 -5.64 -11.31 -7.49
C ASP A 321 -6.40 -12.45 -6.81
N TYR A 322 -7.70 -12.51 -7.02
CA TYR A 322 -8.59 -13.41 -6.32
C TYR A 322 -9.32 -14.35 -7.26
N GLN A 323 -9.91 -15.40 -6.69
CA GLN A 323 -10.78 -16.30 -7.42
C GLN A 323 -11.94 -15.55 -8.10
N TYR A 324 -12.50 -16.14 -9.14
CA TYR A 324 -13.63 -15.59 -9.93
C TYR A 324 -13.33 -14.28 -10.66
N GLY A 325 -12.06 -13.91 -10.81
CA GLY A 325 -11.67 -12.65 -11.45
C GLY A 325 -12.11 -11.39 -10.69
N VAL A 326 -12.38 -11.50 -9.39
CA VAL A 326 -12.62 -10.35 -8.52
C VAL A 326 -11.28 -9.83 -8.01
N GLY A 327 -11.09 -8.51 -7.95
CA GLY A 327 -9.80 -7.92 -7.58
C GLY A 327 -8.96 -7.53 -8.81
N PHE A 328 -7.65 -7.49 -8.67
CA PHE A 328 -6.74 -6.93 -9.66
C PHE A 328 -5.58 -7.88 -9.95
N SER A 329 -5.45 -8.29 -11.20
CA SER A 329 -4.34 -9.15 -11.64
C SER A 329 -2.99 -8.43 -11.60
N THR A 330 -1.91 -9.20 -11.55
CA THR A 330 -0.53 -8.70 -11.70
C THR A 330 -0.37 -7.87 -12.97
N LYS A 331 -1.00 -8.30 -14.09
CA LYS A 331 -0.97 -7.56 -15.35
C LYS A 331 -1.59 -6.17 -15.19
N PHE A 332 -2.76 -6.07 -14.54
CA PHE A 332 -3.43 -4.78 -14.30
C PHE A 332 -2.53 -3.82 -13.52
N TYR A 333 -1.93 -4.28 -12.43
CA TYR A 333 -1.07 -3.41 -11.63
C TYR A 333 0.22 -3.00 -12.35
N ARG A 334 0.79 -3.87 -13.18
CA ARG A 334 1.93 -3.50 -14.03
C ARG A 334 1.56 -2.42 -15.05
N GLU A 335 0.40 -2.55 -15.69
CA GLU A 335 -0.12 -1.53 -16.61
C GLU A 335 -0.37 -0.20 -15.89
N GLN A 336 -0.95 -0.22 -14.66
CA GLN A 336 -1.13 1.00 -13.86
C GLN A 336 0.21 1.63 -13.48
N ARG A 337 1.19 0.84 -13.11
CA ARG A 337 2.54 1.32 -12.79
C ARG A 337 3.23 1.97 -14.00
N ASP A 338 3.01 1.43 -15.19
CA ASP A 338 3.63 1.94 -16.42
C ASP A 338 3.01 3.28 -16.89
N ILE A 339 1.77 3.59 -16.48
CA ILE A 339 1.04 4.83 -16.83
C ILE A 339 1.26 5.93 -15.78
N MET A 340 1.36 5.56 -14.51
CA MET A 340 1.38 6.49 -13.39
C MET A 340 2.80 6.99 -13.08
N ASP A 341 2.95 8.23 -12.60
CA ASP A 341 4.23 8.70 -12.05
C ASP A 341 4.65 7.87 -10.83
N SER A 342 5.97 7.71 -10.62
CA SER A 342 6.50 6.80 -9.60
C SER A 342 6.13 7.21 -8.17
N VAL A 343 6.01 8.51 -7.89
CA VAL A 343 5.67 9.02 -6.57
C VAL A 343 4.22 8.69 -6.24
N SER A 344 3.30 8.93 -7.19
CA SER A 344 1.89 8.57 -7.06
C SER A 344 1.70 7.05 -6.97
N TRP A 345 2.41 6.26 -7.77
CA TRP A 345 2.38 4.80 -7.68
C TRP A 345 2.81 4.31 -6.29
N LYS A 346 3.96 4.80 -5.79
CA LYS A 346 4.46 4.43 -4.45
C LYS A 346 3.50 4.82 -3.35
N ALA A 347 2.90 6.01 -3.44
CA ALA A 347 1.94 6.47 -2.45
C ALA A 347 0.65 5.65 -2.48
N LEU A 348 -0.06 5.63 -3.61
CA LEU A 348 -1.42 5.10 -3.72
C LEU A 348 -1.47 3.57 -3.74
N TYR A 349 -0.55 2.93 -4.45
CA TYR A 349 -0.57 1.49 -4.66
C TYR A 349 0.38 0.73 -3.75
N MET A 350 1.54 1.29 -3.44
CA MET A 350 2.50 0.64 -2.54
C MET A 350 2.36 1.09 -1.08
N ASN A 351 1.46 2.04 -0.78
CA ASN A 351 1.25 2.65 0.55
C ASN A 351 2.55 3.21 1.16
N GLN A 352 3.44 3.72 0.30
CA GLN A 352 4.74 4.28 0.63
C GLN A 352 4.83 5.73 0.13
N PRO A 353 4.07 6.67 0.71
CA PRO A 353 4.16 8.06 0.32
C PRO A 353 5.55 8.60 0.63
N ILE A 354 6.10 9.38 -0.29
CA ILE A 354 7.39 10.05 -0.17
C ILE A 354 7.13 11.51 0.13
N GLU A 355 7.96 12.10 0.97
CA GLU A 355 7.94 13.54 1.19
C GLU A 355 8.42 14.23 -0.09
N ARG A 356 7.57 15.07 -0.70
CA ARG A 356 7.97 15.87 -1.86
C ARG A 356 8.79 17.10 -1.44
N GLU A 357 8.62 17.59 -0.21
CA GLU A 357 9.50 18.57 0.38
C GLU A 357 10.83 17.90 0.74
N GLY A 358 11.91 18.41 0.16
CA GLY A 358 13.25 17.84 0.32
C GLY A 358 13.72 16.95 -0.85
N LEU A 359 12.88 16.72 -1.88
CA LEU A 359 13.36 16.16 -3.13
C LEU A 359 14.43 17.04 -3.73
N VAL A 360 15.58 16.45 -4.02
CA VAL A 360 16.66 17.16 -4.71
C VAL A 360 16.28 17.44 -6.16
N TYR A 361 15.60 16.49 -6.81
CA TYR A 361 15.17 16.59 -8.20
C TYR A 361 13.65 16.43 -8.28
N HIS A 362 12.93 17.57 -8.30
CA HIS A 362 11.48 17.53 -8.49
C HIS A 362 11.17 17.23 -9.96
N PRO A 363 10.26 16.29 -10.28
CA PRO A 363 9.94 15.94 -11.68
C PRO A 363 9.57 17.14 -12.55
N ASP A 364 8.83 18.11 -11.99
CA ASP A 364 8.35 19.32 -12.68
C ASP A 364 9.47 20.36 -12.93
N GLU A 365 10.62 20.22 -12.26
CA GLU A 365 11.79 21.10 -12.42
C GLU A 365 12.78 20.57 -13.46
N LEU A 366 12.61 19.31 -13.91
CA LEU A 366 13.50 18.70 -14.89
C LEU A 366 13.07 19.08 -16.29
N ARG A 367 14.02 19.59 -17.07
CA ARG A 367 13.80 19.90 -18.49
C ARG A 367 13.59 18.62 -19.27
N ARG A 368 12.64 18.61 -20.22
CA ARG A 368 12.26 17.43 -21.00
C ARG A 368 12.48 17.65 -22.49
N PHE A 369 12.70 16.55 -23.21
CA PHE A 369 12.77 16.57 -24.67
C PHE A 369 12.07 15.32 -25.26
N PHE A 370 11.53 15.47 -26.47
CA PHE A 370 10.86 14.40 -27.21
C PHE A 370 11.77 13.71 -28.21
N GLU A 371 12.65 14.48 -28.86
CA GLU A 371 13.60 14.04 -29.89
C GLU A 371 14.86 14.86 -29.76
N LEU A 372 15.99 14.24 -30.12
CA LEU A 372 17.26 14.96 -30.23
C LEU A 372 17.19 16.02 -31.32
N PRO A 373 17.96 17.11 -31.22
CA PRO A 373 18.15 18.07 -32.31
C PRO A 373 18.63 17.37 -33.59
N ARG A 374 18.24 17.90 -34.74
CA ARG A 374 18.63 17.32 -36.03
C ARG A 374 20.10 17.55 -36.39
N GLU A 375 20.73 18.48 -35.73
CA GLU A 375 22.13 18.81 -35.87
C GLU A 375 23.00 17.73 -35.21
N GLU A 376 24.24 17.59 -35.68
CA GLU A 376 25.18 16.71 -35.00
C GLU A 376 25.57 17.28 -33.63
N PRO A 377 25.65 16.45 -32.58
CA PRO A 377 26.07 16.93 -31.28
C PRO A 377 27.54 17.34 -31.27
N ASP A 378 27.89 18.38 -30.53
CA ASP A 378 29.26 18.83 -30.34
C ASP A 378 30.15 17.72 -29.76
N ALA A 379 29.57 16.95 -28.82
CA ALA A 379 30.20 15.79 -28.24
C ALA A 379 29.11 14.80 -27.70
N ILE A 380 29.50 13.53 -27.52
CA ILE A 380 28.72 12.55 -26.77
C ILE A 380 29.62 12.07 -25.65
N ILE A 381 29.16 12.27 -24.40
CA ILE A 381 29.93 11.99 -23.19
C ILE A 381 29.17 11.09 -22.27
N GLY A 382 29.90 10.37 -21.40
CA GLY A 382 29.32 9.54 -20.37
C GLY A 382 30.12 9.59 -19.06
N VAL A 383 29.48 9.22 -17.98
CA VAL A 383 30.14 8.96 -16.69
C VAL A 383 29.64 7.63 -16.16
N CYS A 384 30.51 6.81 -15.61
CA CYS A 384 30.13 5.53 -15.05
C CYS A 384 30.44 5.47 -13.56
N ASP A 385 29.39 5.30 -12.75
CA ASP A 385 29.51 4.79 -11.41
C ASP A 385 29.43 3.26 -11.45
N THR A 386 30.50 2.59 -10.99
CA THR A 386 30.60 1.14 -11.06
C THR A 386 30.08 0.50 -9.79
N LYS A 387 29.31 -0.57 -9.93
CA LYS A 387 28.79 -1.37 -8.80
C LYS A 387 29.91 -1.90 -7.92
N ASP A 388 29.85 -1.61 -6.61
CA ASP A 388 30.88 -2.05 -5.67
C ASP A 388 30.55 -3.39 -5.01
N LYS A 389 29.38 -3.55 -4.40
CA LYS A 389 28.92 -4.82 -3.77
C LYS A 389 27.41 -4.85 -3.55
N GLY A 390 26.83 -6.04 -3.53
CA GLY A 390 25.44 -6.25 -3.11
C GLY A 390 24.40 -5.75 -4.10
N ASN A 391 23.43 -4.95 -3.63
CA ASN A 391 22.27 -4.48 -4.39
C ASN A 391 22.46 -3.12 -5.08
N ASP A 392 23.69 -2.58 -5.11
CA ASP A 392 23.97 -1.30 -5.77
C ASP A 392 23.84 -1.42 -7.29
N TYR A 393 23.53 -0.30 -7.94
CA TYR A 393 23.40 -0.24 -9.38
C TYR A 393 24.67 0.30 -10.05
N ALA A 394 25.09 -0.30 -11.15
CA ALA A 394 25.99 0.36 -12.07
C ALA A 394 25.16 1.37 -12.87
N PHE A 395 25.61 2.61 -12.91
CA PHE A 395 24.92 3.68 -13.61
C PHE A 395 25.84 4.40 -14.59
N LEU A 396 25.42 4.47 -15.86
CA LEU A 396 26.10 5.18 -16.93
C LEU A 396 25.09 5.98 -17.76
N PRO A 397 24.90 7.28 -17.50
CA PRO A 397 24.15 8.17 -18.37
C PRO A 397 24.98 8.54 -19.61
N VAL A 398 24.32 8.61 -20.77
CA VAL A 398 24.90 9.10 -22.03
C VAL A 398 24.28 10.44 -22.40
N GLY A 399 25.09 11.50 -22.40
CA GLY A 399 24.69 12.85 -22.71
C GLY A 399 25.16 13.30 -24.08
N TYR A 400 24.24 13.73 -24.93
CA TYR A 400 24.48 14.39 -26.21
C TYR A 400 24.55 15.89 -25.96
N VAL A 401 25.69 16.49 -26.28
CA VAL A 401 26.00 17.89 -25.97
C VAL A 401 25.66 18.78 -27.17
N TYR A 402 24.87 19.82 -26.92
CA TYR A 402 24.53 20.87 -27.86
C TYR A 402 24.71 22.23 -27.17
N GLY A 403 25.86 22.85 -27.36
CA GLY A 403 26.22 24.08 -26.65
C GLY A 403 26.32 23.87 -25.14
N GLN A 404 25.39 24.45 -24.39
CA GLN A 404 25.32 24.30 -22.91
C GLN A 404 24.27 23.29 -22.44
N ASP A 405 23.55 22.66 -23.36
CA ASP A 405 22.50 21.70 -23.10
C ASP A 405 23.02 20.26 -23.29
N TYR A 406 22.70 19.42 -22.30
CA TYR A 406 23.08 18.02 -22.23
C TYR A 406 21.84 17.14 -22.29
N TYR A 407 21.58 16.53 -23.44
CA TYR A 407 20.45 15.65 -23.66
C TYR A 407 20.81 14.24 -23.17
N ILE A 408 20.29 13.85 -22.00
CA ILE A 408 20.46 12.49 -21.47
C ILE A 408 19.54 11.57 -22.26
N ALA A 409 20.06 11.01 -23.36
CA ALA A 409 19.25 10.28 -24.33
C ALA A 409 19.18 8.78 -24.04
N ASP A 410 20.20 8.22 -23.38
CA ASP A 410 20.25 6.82 -23.02
C ASP A 410 21.03 6.61 -21.72
N CYS A 411 20.88 5.42 -21.12
CA CYS A 411 21.66 5.06 -19.93
C CYS A 411 21.72 3.53 -19.73
N VAL A 412 22.69 3.08 -18.96
CA VAL A 412 22.67 1.79 -18.28
C VAL A 412 22.39 2.05 -16.80
N CYS A 413 21.36 1.40 -16.24
CA CYS A 413 21.02 1.40 -14.82
C CYS A 413 20.67 -0.02 -14.42
N ASP A 414 21.68 -0.80 -14.00
CA ASP A 414 21.58 -2.25 -13.85
C ASP A 414 22.33 -2.75 -12.62
N ASN A 415 21.67 -3.63 -11.83
CA ASN A 415 22.26 -4.29 -10.68
C ASN A 415 22.54 -5.79 -10.90
N GLY A 416 22.49 -6.25 -12.15
CA GLY A 416 22.74 -7.63 -12.56
C GLY A 416 24.15 -8.13 -12.29
N LEU A 417 24.47 -9.31 -12.84
CA LEU A 417 25.80 -9.90 -12.71
C LEU A 417 26.87 -9.04 -13.42
N PRO A 418 28.10 -8.93 -12.87
CA PRO A 418 29.14 -8.06 -13.43
C PRO A 418 29.40 -8.28 -14.92
N ASP A 419 29.47 -9.52 -15.39
CA ASP A 419 29.75 -9.80 -16.81
C ASP A 419 28.61 -9.32 -17.73
N THR A 420 27.35 -9.38 -17.28
CA THR A 420 26.20 -8.86 -18.03
C THR A 420 26.21 -7.34 -18.05
N VAL A 421 26.49 -6.72 -16.89
CA VAL A 421 26.58 -5.25 -16.77
C VAL A 421 27.72 -4.71 -17.60
N ASP A 422 28.94 -5.30 -17.53
CA ASP A 422 30.10 -4.91 -18.31
C ASP A 422 29.82 -4.96 -19.83
N ALA A 423 29.13 -6.01 -20.29
CA ALA A 423 28.74 -6.14 -21.70
C ALA A 423 27.78 -5.02 -22.13
N ARG A 424 26.80 -4.66 -21.29
CA ARG A 424 25.85 -3.56 -21.55
C ARG A 424 26.53 -2.19 -21.55
N LEU A 425 27.47 -1.96 -20.60
CA LEU A 425 28.27 -0.74 -20.55
C LEU A 425 29.14 -0.61 -21.81
N THR A 426 29.71 -1.70 -22.29
CA THR A 426 30.49 -1.71 -23.52
C THR A 426 29.60 -1.42 -24.75
N ASP A 427 28.43 -2.08 -24.82
CA ASP A 427 27.51 -1.94 -25.96
C ASP A 427 27.01 -0.50 -26.12
N ILE A 428 26.56 0.16 -25.03
CA ILE A 428 26.09 1.54 -25.08
C ILE A 428 27.19 2.51 -25.53
N LEU A 429 28.44 2.34 -25.06
CA LEU A 429 29.55 3.19 -25.43
C LEU A 429 29.89 3.08 -26.94
N VAL A 430 29.82 1.88 -27.51
CA VAL A 430 30.09 1.62 -28.94
C VAL A 430 28.92 2.07 -29.80
N ARG A 431 27.69 1.67 -29.45
CA ARG A 431 26.46 1.96 -30.20
C ARG A 431 26.22 3.46 -30.33
N ASP A 432 26.34 4.19 -29.21
CA ASP A 432 26.08 5.63 -29.18
C ASP A 432 27.30 6.48 -29.53
N LYS A 433 28.40 5.82 -29.94
CA LYS A 433 29.65 6.48 -30.37
C LYS A 433 30.13 7.49 -29.33
N VAL A 434 30.06 7.15 -28.05
CA VAL A 434 30.51 8.01 -26.96
C VAL A 434 31.97 8.34 -27.14
N LYS A 435 32.32 9.63 -27.24
CA LYS A 435 33.71 10.07 -27.48
C LYS A 435 34.56 10.01 -26.21
N ALA A 436 33.99 10.39 -25.06
CA ALA A 436 34.69 10.45 -23.80
C ALA A 436 33.80 9.93 -22.66
N CYS A 437 34.36 9.04 -21.82
CA CYS A 437 33.67 8.52 -20.66
C CYS A 437 34.59 8.54 -19.44
N ARG A 438 34.07 8.98 -18.29
CA ARG A 438 34.80 8.97 -17.02
C ARG A 438 34.24 7.91 -16.11
N PHE A 439 35.08 6.99 -15.64
CA PHE A 439 34.72 5.97 -14.66
C PHE A 439 35.16 6.39 -13.26
N GLU A 440 34.33 6.11 -12.26
CA GLU A 440 34.79 6.20 -10.88
C GLU A 440 35.81 5.08 -10.59
N SER A 441 36.94 5.44 -9.99
CA SER A 441 38.05 4.49 -9.76
C SER A 441 38.11 3.94 -8.33
N ASN A 442 37.07 4.13 -7.54
CA ASN A 442 36.95 3.56 -6.21
C ASN A 442 36.82 2.03 -6.32
N SER A 443 37.38 1.31 -5.34
CA SER A 443 37.33 -0.17 -5.24
C SER A 443 37.72 -0.92 -6.53
N ALA A 444 36.79 -1.58 -7.20
CA ALA A 444 37.01 -2.35 -8.44
C ALA A 444 36.94 -1.50 -9.73
N GLY A 445 36.47 -0.25 -9.65
CA GLY A 445 36.12 0.58 -10.81
C GLY A 445 37.24 0.77 -11.81
N ARG A 446 38.50 0.87 -11.38
CA ARG A 446 39.65 0.97 -12.30
C ARG A 446 39.82 -0.28 -13.18
N ARG A 447 39.64 -1.48 -12.63
CA ARG A 447 39.74 -2.74 -13.39
C ARG A 447 38.61 -2.89 -14.38
N VAL A 448 37.40 -2.47 -14.00
CA VAL A 448 36.23 -2.45 -14.86
C VAL A 448 36.48 -1.49 -16.03
N ALA A 449 36.98 -0.28 -15.77
CA ALA A 449 37.31 0.70 -16.79
C ALA A 449 38.34 0.17 -17.79
N GLU A 450 39.42 -0.47 -17.32
CA GLU A 450 40.47 -1.07 -18.16
C GLU A 450 39.91 -2.22 -19.03
N LYS A 451 39.05 -3.10 -18.47
CA LYS A 451 38.36 -4.19 -19.17
C LYS A 451 37.49 -3.62 -20.28
N ILE A 452 36.60 -2.67 -19.94
CA ILE A 452 35.66 -2.06 -20.89
C ILE A 452 36.42 -1.29 -21.99
N GLN A 453 37.50 -0.58 -21.67
CA GLN A 453 38.32 0.10 -22.66
C GLN A 453 38.92 -0.88 -23.70
N GLY A 454 39.35 -2.07 -23.22
CA GLY A 454 39.84 -3.14 -24.12
C GLY A 454 38.75 -3.66 -25.05
N GLU A 455 37.53 -3.94 -24.50
CA GLU A 455 36.41 -4.43 -25.30
C GLU A 455 35.87 -3.40 -26.26
N VAL A 456 35.76 -2.12 -25.88
CA VAL A 456 35.35 -1.01 -26.76
C VAL A 456 36.30 -0.93 -27.95
N LYS A 457 37.63 -0.98 -27.73
CA LYS A 457 38.63 -0.99 -28.81
C LYS A 457 38.49 -2.21 -29.71
N ARG A 458 38.27 -3.41 -29.12
CA ARG A 458 38.07 -4.65 -29.87
C ARG A 458 36.87 -4.58 -30.81
N LEU A 459 35.80 -3.90 -30.38
CA LEU A 459 34.59 -3.70 -31.18
C LEU A 459 34.64 -2.49 -32.12
N GLY A 460 35.80 -1.81 -32.23
CA GLY A 460 35.97 -0.65 -33.10
C GLY A 460 35.36 0.65 -32.56
N GLY A 461 35.02 0.72 -31.31
CA GLY A 461 34.51 1.92 -30.65
C GLY A 461 35.59 3.00 -30.47
N VAL A 462 35.14 4.26 -30.39
CA VAL A 462 36.03 5.45 -30.36
C VAL A 462 36.18 6.05 -28.95
N THR A 463 35.58 5.46 -27.94
CA THR A 463 35.51 6.02 -26.60
C THR A 463 36.88 6.10 -25.92
N ASN A 464 37.23 7.28 -25.44
CA ASN A 464 38.36 7.48 -24.54
C ASN A 464 37.88 7.37 -23.09
N ILE A 465 38.28 6.33 -22.38
CA ILE A 465 37.91 6.10 -20.97
C ILE A 465 38.97 6.66 -20.05
N THR A 466 38.56 7.54 -19.12
CA THR A 466 39.40 8.08 -18.06
C THR A 466 38.85 7.63 -16.70
N THR A 467 39.68 7.69 -15.66
CA THR A 467 39.25 7.33 -14.30
C THR A 467 39.49 8.49 -13.34
N LYS A 468 38.57 8.67 -12.36
CA LYS A 468 38.71 9.67 -11.29
C LYS A 468 38.39 9.01 -9.94
N PHE A 469 39.26 9.22 -8.97
CA PHE A 469 39.02 8.80 -7.59
C PHE A 469 38.24 9.90 -6.85
N THR A 470 37.19 9.54 -6.12
CA THR A 470 36.30 10.50 -5.42
C THR A 470 36.34 10.23 -3.91
N THR A 471 36.56 11.27 -3.12
CA THR A 471 36.55 11.22 -1.64
C THR A 471 35.48 12.11 -1.01
N ALA A 472 34.72 12.85 -1.83
CA ALA A 472 33.69 13.76 -1.35
C ALA A 472 32.49 13.02 -0.74
N ASN A 473 31.86 13.65 0.26
CA ASN A 473 30.58 13.14 0.79
C ASN A 473 29.53 13.15 -0.33
N LYS A 474 28.91 11.99 -0.61
CA LYS A 474 27.93 11.79 -1.68
C LYS A 474 26.78 12.79 -1.59
N GLU A 475 26.14 12.93 -0.43
CA GLU A 475 25.00 13.82 -0.23
C GLU A 475 25.36 15.27 -0.56
N THR A 476 26.49 15.76 -0.05
CA THR A 476 26.97 17.11 -0.36
C THR A 476 27.22 17.30 -1.87
N LYS A 477 27.85 16.30 -2.53
CA LYS A 477 28.12 16.31 -3.97
C LYS A 477 26.82 16.40 -4.78
N ILE A 478 25.81 15.60 -4.41
CA ILE A 478 24.51 15.58 -5.07
C ILE A 478 23.82 16.95 -4.93
N ILE A 479 23.76 17.51 -3.72
CA ILE A 479 23.10 18.79 -3.45
C ILE A 479 23.77 19.92 -4.23
N VAL A 480 25.10 20.02 -4.17
CA VAL A 480 25.85 21.10 -4.83
C VAL A 480 25.67 21.08 -6.35
N ASN A 481 25.64 19.90 -6.96
CA ASN A 481 25.52 19.77 -8.43
C ASN A 481 24.05 19.76 -8.92
N SER A 482 23.06 19.69 -8.02
CA SER A 482 21.65 19.54 -8.41
C SER A 482 21.13 20.73 -9.22
N ALA A 483 21.52 21.94 -8.87
CA ALA A 483 21.12 23.15 -9.62
C ALA A 483 21.63 23.09 -11.07
N TRP A 484 22.90 22.71 -11.27
CA TRP A 484 23.48 22.56 -12.60
C TRP A 484 22.77 21.48 -13.43
N VAL A 485 22.46 20.33 -12.83
CA VAL A 485 21.72 19.25 -13.51
C VAL A 485 20.34 19.72 -13.97
N LYS A 486 19.60 20.46 -13.12
CA LYS A 486 18.29 21.01 -13.47
C LYS A 486 18.36 22.05 -14.60
N GLU A 487 19.41 22.84 -14.62
CA GLU A 487 19.59 23.93 -15.59
C GLU A 487 20.08 23.43 -16.95
N HIS A 488 21.00 22.47 -16.98
CA HIS A 488 21.73 22.06 -18.19
C HIS A 488 21.32 20.69 -18.73
N CYS A 489 20.80 19.78 -17.90
CA CYS A 489 20.40 18.45 -18.38
C CYS A 489 18.94 18.43 -18.85
N LEU A 490 18.71 17.85 -20.01
CA LEU A 490 17.38 17.53 -20.53
C LEU A 490 17.18 16.02 -20.49
N PHE A 491 16.03 15.59 -20.03
CA PHE A 491 15.65 14.17 -19.93
C PHE A 491 14.54 13.85 -20.93
N LEU A 492 14.46 12.60 -21.40
CA LEU A 492 13.38 12.15 -22.25
C LEU A 492 12.01 12.46 -21.61
N ASP A 493 11.07 12.87 -22.44
CA ASP A 493 9.68 12.97 -22.02
C ASP A 493 9.15 11.61 -21.54
N GLU A 494 8.27 11.60 -20.55
CA GLU A 494 7.75 10.38 -19.94
C GLU A 494 7.05 9.43 -20.94
N SER A 495 6.54 9.97 -22.04
CA SER A 495 5.93 9.19 -23.13
C SER A 495 6.95 8.40 -23.98
N LYS A 496 8.24 8.68 -23.86
CA LYS A 496 9.29 8.10 -24.68
C LYS A 496 10.00 6.90 -24.06
N TYR A 497 9.75 6.59 -22.79
CA TYR A 497 10.35 5.44 -22.13
C TYR A 497 9.33 4.70 -21.25
N LYS A 498 9.60 3.41 -20.99
CA LYS A 498 8.82 2.62 -20.04
C LYS A 498 9.55 2.53 -18.70
N ARG A 499 8.81 2.47 -17.61
CA ARG A 499 9.38 2.46 -16.26
C ARG A 499 10.23 1.24 -15.92
N ASN A 500 9.93 0.09 -16.53
CA ASN A 500 10.71 -1.14 -16.35
C ASN A 500 12.01 -1.17 -17.17
N THR A 501 12.36 -0.10 -17.88
CA THR A 501 13.63 0.07 -18.58
C THR A 501 14.69 0.70 -17.69
N ASP A 502 15.96 0.70 -18.13
CA ASP A 502 17.05 1.39 -17.45
C ASP A 502 16.76 2.87 -17.28
N TYR A 503 16.24 3.48 -18.33
CA TYR A 503 15.87 4.90 -18.30
C TYR A 503 14.75 5.17 -17.28
N GLY A 504 13.74 4.32 -17.23
CA GLY A 504 12.67 4.41 -16.24
C GLY A 504 13.19 4.27 -14.80
N ARG A 505 14.08 3.30 -14.55
CA ARG A 505 14.74 3.14 -13.25
C ARG A 505 15.60 4.34 -12.86
N MET A 506 16.36 4.87 -13.81
CA MET A 506 17.13 6.10 -13.63
C MET A 506 16.23 7.25 -13.17
N MET A 507 15.15 7.53 -13.88
CA MET A 507 14.23 8.61 -13.54
C MET A 507 13.55 8.38 -12.18
N ASP A 508 13.20 7.14 -11.88
CA ASP A 508 12.58 6.77 -10.60
C ASP A 508 13.52 7.03 -9.41
N MET A 509 14.79 6.62 -9.51
CA MET A 509 15.78 6.87 -8.47
C MET A 509 16.13 8.35 -8.34
N LEU A 510 16.27 9.06 -9.47
CA LEU A 510 16.59 10.49 -9.47
C LEU A 510 15.49 11.31 -8.80
N CYS A 511 14.23 11.09 -9.20
CA CYS A 511 13.08 11.85 -8.72
C CYS A 511 12.56 11.40 -7.35
N SER A 512 13.11 10.35 -6.76
CA SER A 512 12.75 9.89 -5.42
C SER A 512 13.79 10.24 -4.35
N TYR A 513 14.93 10.81 -4.72
CA TYR A 513 16.01 11.13 -3.79
C TYR A 513 15.70 12.36 -2.93
N THR A 514 15.83 12.22 -1.62
CA THR A 514 15.55 13.28 -0.62
C THR A 514 16.78 13.64 0.19
N VAL A 515 16.90 14.94 0.55
CA VAL A 515 17.93 15.42 1.48
C VAL A 515 17.64 14.86 2.88
N ALA A 516 18.67 14.35 3.56
CA ALA A 516 18.55 13.77 4.90
C ALA A 516 17.53 12.61 5.02
N GLY A 517 17.05 12.05 3.91
CA GLY A 517 16.15 10.90 3.88
C GLY A 517 16.89 9.57 3.98
N LYS A 518 16.17 8.51 4.35
CA LYS A 518 16.67 7.12 4.19
C LYS A 518 16.47 6.70 2.73
N ASN A 519 17.34 7.15 1.85
CA ASN A 519 17.30 6.77 0.43
C ASN A 519 17.74 5.30 0.30
N LYS A 520 16.96 4.50 -0.41
CA LYS A 520 17.27 3.08 -0.64
C LYS A 520 18.45 2.93 -1.60
N HIS A 521 18.55 3.83 -2.57
CA HIS A 521 19.60 3.88 -3.59
C HIS A 521 19.97 5.33 -3.85
N ASP A 522 21.26 5.62 -3.91
CA ASP A 522 21.83 6.94 -4.22
C ASP A 522 22.71 6.92 -5.49
N ASP A 523 22.81 5.77 -6.14
CA ASP A 523 23.68 5.52 -7.28
C ASP A 523 23.39 6.47 -8.45
N VAL A 524 22.12 6.68 -8.78
CA VAL A 524 21.72 7.56 -9.90
C VAL A 524 21.93 9.04 -9.58
N PRO A 525 21.44 9.60 -8.45
CA PRO A 525 21.74 10.97 -8.06
C PRO A 525 23.24 11.27 -7.96
N ASP A 526 24.03 10.33 -7.44
CA ASP A 526 25.48 10.45 -7.35
C ASP A 526 26.13 10.43 -8.73
N GLY A 527 25.74 9.51 -9.60
CA GLY A 527 26.21 9.45 -10.97
C GLY A 527 25.84 10.69 -11.80
N MET A 528 24.65 11.29 -11.59
CA MET A 528 24.30 12.57 -12.23
C MET A 528 25.12 13.75 -11.68
N ALA A 529 25.46 13.75 -10.39
CA ALA A 529 26.38 14.73 -9.84
C ALA A 529 27.81 14.58 -10.43
N MET A 530 28.27 13.34 -10.60
CA MET A 530 29.55 13.06 -11.28
C MET A 530 29.51 13.49 -12.75
N PHE A 531 28.37 13.31 -13.44
CA PHE A 531 28.17 13.78 -14.80
C PHE A 531 28.28 15.31 -14.90
N ALA A 532 27.63 16.02 -13.97
CA ALA A 532 27.72 17.49 -13.87
C ALA A 532 29.18 17.95 -13.67
N GLU A 533 29.90 17.36 -12.71
CA GLU A 533 31.32 17.67 -12.47
C GLU A 533 32.18 17.39 -13.71
N TYR A 534 31.89 16.32 -14.42
CA TYR A 534 32.64 15.96 -15.63
C TYR A 534 32.38 16.97 -16.77
N ALA A 535 31.11 17.27 -17.02
CA ALA A 535 30.70 18.23 -18.05
C ALA A 535 31.31 19.63 -17.79
N GLN A 536 31.23 20.11 -16.55
CA GLN A 536 31.84 21.38 -16.12
C GLN A 536 33.38 21.36 -16.33
N SER A 537 34.04 20.24 -16.05
CA SER A 537 35.51 20.11 -16.24
C SER A 537 35.93 20.12 -17.72
N LEU A 538 35.05 19.76 -18.64
CA LEU A 538 35.29 19.84 -20.08
C LEU A 538 35.13 21.26 -20.62
N ASN A 539 34.21 22.05 -20.04
CA ASN A 539 33.95 23.44 -20.42
C ASN A 539 34.92 24.44 -19.74
N GLY A 540 35.57 24.05 -18.66
CA GLY A 540 36.49 24.89 -17.88
C GLY A 540 37.91 25.01 -18.42
N GLY A 541 38.18 24.50 -19.60
CA GLY A 541 39.46 24.64 -20.29
C GLY A 541 39.65 26.03 -20.95
N SER A 542 39.70 27.11 -20.14
CA SER A 542 40.32 28.35 -20.58
C SER A 542 41.83 28.08 -20.77
N VAL A 543 42.28 28.05 -22.02
CA VAL A 543 43.70 28.09 -22.34
C VAL A 543 44.20 29.45 -21.87
N GLU A 544 44.84 29.53 -20.71
CA GLU A 544 45.69 30.69 -20.38
C GLU A 544 46.88 30.65 -21.37
N VAL A 545 46.81 31.48 -22.37
CA VAL A 545 47.93 31.75 -23.26
C VAL A 545 48.93 32.59 -22.46
N PHE A 546 49.89 31.95 -21.83
CA PHE A 546 51.07 32.65 -21.34
C PHE A 546 51.89 33.15 -22.52
N ALA A 547 51.92 34.44 -22.74
CA ALA A 547 52.90 35.07 -23.60
C ALA A 547 54.29 34.73 -23.07
N ARG A 548 55.10 33.96 -23.87
CA ARG A 548 56.50 33.76 -23.51
C ARG A 548 57.18 35.12 -23.46
N PRO A 549 57.82 35.48 -22.33
CA PRO A 549 58.76 36.58 -22.37
C PRO A 549 60.04 36.10 -23.04
N PHE A 550 60.23 36.54 -24.30
CA PHE A 550 61.43 36.44 -25.13
C PHE A 550 61.88 35.09 -25.61
#